data_4b3792b2dda78e9ef78ddb401cef1dd7
#
_entry.id   4b3792b2dda78e9ef78ddb401cef1dd7
#
_cell.length_a   1.000
_cell.length_b   1.000
_cell.length_c   1.000
_cell.angle_alpha   90.00
_cell.angle_beta   90.00
_cell.angle_gamma   90.00
#
_symmetry.space_group_name_H-M   'P 1'
#
loop_
_entity.id
_entity.type
_entity.pdbx_description
1 polymer ?
#
loop_
_entity_poly.entity_id
_entity_poly.type
_entity_poly.pdbx_seq_one_letter_code
_entity_poly.pdbx_strand_id
1 'polypeptide(L)'
;VIEDIYLKENQTKRIDCPFCLGKNTFTISNIDGDTVWNCYKASCFVRGFKKGMPSTNVMKRRIAKEPKIVEQQFKNEIPEIVSDPLFHPEVVDWLEKNNCLSSVRENKVNVKYSPKERRILFFYPGNVGATGRTLIKDLKPKWKIYGDTSGLFIIGEGNTAVVVEDCPSAVSVARLEGIVGVALGGTNITSKQKHLLGSYNNINICLDKDISSKALSLTDLIKPFTNVTVTLLEKDLKRLNVKELQDLFGDSLE
;
A
#
# COMPACT_ATOMS: atom_id res chain seq x y z
N VAL A 1 -36.85 9.25 -0.67
CA VAL A 1 -37.06 7.92 -0.01
C VAL A 1 -35.97 7.63 1.03
N ILE A 2 -34.67 7.82 0.73
CA ILE A 2 -33.59 7.62 1.72
C ILE A 2 -33.49 8.85 2.65
N GLU A 3 -33.76 10.02 2.12
CA GLU A 3 -33.71 11.31 2.82
C GLU A 3 -34.79 11.47 3.90
N ASP A 4 -35.86 10.72 3.79
CA ASP A 4 -36.99 10.74 4.71
C ASP A 4 -36.79 9.84 5.94
N ILE A 5 -35.69 9.07 5.97
CA ILE A 5 -35.38 8.15 7.07
C ILE A 5 -34.46 8.85 8.08
N TYR A 6 -35.09 9.36 9.14
CA TYR A 6 -34.33 9.93 10.26
C TYR A 6 -33.71 8.80 11.11
N LEU A 7 -32.40 8.86 11.31
CA LEU A 7 -31.64 7.98 12.19
C LEU A 7 -30.87 8.81 13.22
N LYS A 8 -30.93 8.41 14.46
CA LYS A 8 -30.05 8.96 15.49
C LYS A 8 -28.58 8.58 15.15
N GLU A 9 -27.66 9.33 15.69
CA GLU A 9 -26.24 9.08 15.54
C GLU A 9 -25.87 7.66 16.00
N ASN A 10 -25.07 6.95 15.19
CA ASN A 10 -24.69 5.55 15.36
C ASN A 10 -25.86 4.55 15.37
N GLN A 11 -27.02 4.94 14.83
CA GLN A 11 -28.14 4.07 14.65
C GLN A 11 -28.09 3.39 13.28
N THR A 12 -28.42 2.11 13.28
CA THR A 12 -28.60 1.31 12.05
C THR A 12 -30.03 0.79 12.01
N LYS A 13 -30.65 0.87 10.83
CA LYS A 13 -31.97 0.31 10.57
C LYS A 13 -31.91 -0.59 9.34
N ARG A 14 -32.60 -1.72 9.40
CA ARG A 14 -32.77 -2.63 8.28
C ARG A 14 -34.22 -2.64 7.85
N ILE A 15 -34.47 -2.46 6.55
CA ILE A 15 -35.80 -2.30 5.96
C ILE A 15 -35.90 -3.06 4.64
N ASP A 16 -37.08 -3.13 4.09
CA ASP A 16 -37.28 -3.58 2.72
C ASP A 16 -36.60 -2.61 1.75
N CYS A 17 -35.95 -3.14 0.72
CA CYS A 17 -35.22 -2.29 -0.21
C CYS A 17 -36.19 -1.45 -1.05
N PRO A 18 -36.10 -0.11 -1.02
CA PRO A 18 -37.01 0.76 -1.79
C PRO A 18 -36.77 0.69 -3.29
N PHE A 19 -35.68 0.07 -3.74
CA PHE A 19 -35.29 0.00 -5.16
C PHE A 19 -35.61 -1.36 -5.78
N CYS A 20 -35.35 -2.46 -5.08
CA CYS A 20 -35.58 -3.80 -5.62
C CYS A 20 -36.70 -4.58 -4.88
N LEU A 21 -37.37 -3.95 -3.94
CA LEU A 21 -38.45 -4.50 -3.11
C LEU A 21 -38.08 -5.80 -2.37
N GLY A 22 -36.77 -6.05 -2.19
CA GLY A 22 -36.27 -7.18 -1.43
C GLY A 22 -36.60 -7.00 0.05
N LYS A 23 -37.32 -7.97 0.63
CA LYS A 23 -37.74 -7.92 2.04
C LYS A 23 -36.53 -7.95 2.96
N ASN A 24 -36.43 -6.95 3.84
CA ASN A 24 -35.41 -6.84 4.90
C ASN A 24 -33.95 -6.97 4.37
N THR A 25 -33.69 -6.45 3.14
CA THR A 25 -32.37 -6.53 2.50
C THR A 25 -31.61 -5.21 2.47
N PHE A 26 -32.23 -4.12 2.87
CA PHE A 26 -31.63 -2.79 2.80
C PHE A 26 -31.27 -2.29 4.18
N THR A 27 -29.99 -2.02 4.38
CA THR A 27 -29.49 -1.44 5.64
C THR A 27 -29.11 0.02 5.40
N ILE A 28 -29.56 0.88 6.30
CA ILE A 28 -29.19 2.31 6.36
C ILE A 28 -28.64 2.59 7.76
N SER A 29 -27.50 3.29 7.82
CA SER A 29 -26.79 3.59 9.06
C SER A 29 -26.42 5.06 9.10
N ASN A 30 -26.57 5.70 10.26
CA ASN A 30 -25.96 6.98 10.54
C ASN A 30 -24.68 6.71 11.33
N ILE A 31 -23.53 6.94 10.69
CA ILE A 31 -22.21 6.73 11.28
C ILE A 31 -21.56 8.10 11.46
N ASP A 32 -21.44 8.56 12.70
CA ASP A 32 -20.84 9.86 13.05
C ASP A 32 -21.43 11.06 12.26
N GLY A 33 -22.74 11.02 11.99
CA GLY A 33 -23.46 12.05 11.22
C GLY A 33 -23.55 11.76 9.72
N ASP A 34 -22.75 10.85 9.19
CA ASP A 34 -22.79 10.45 7.79
C ASP A 34 -23.82 9.30 7.59
N THR A 35 -24.60 9.37 6.51
CA THR A 35 -25.58 8.32 6.18
C THR A 35 -24.98 7.37 5.16
N VAL A 36 -24.94 6.10 5.49
CA VAL A 36 -24.45 5.02 4.62
C VAL A 36 -25.55 4.00 4.41
N TRP A 37 -25.73 3.51 3.18
CA TRP A 37 -26.70 2.47 2.88
C TRP A 37 -26.18 1.44 1.92
N ASN A 38 -26.73 0.22 2.05
CA ASN A 38 -26.42 -0.91 1.16
C ASN A 38 -27.58 -1.89 1.10
N CYS A 39 -27.85 -2.42 -0.10
CA CYS A 39 -28.74 -3.55 -0.28
C CYS A 39 -27.95 -4.85 -0.37
N TYR A 40 -28.31 -5.84 0.43
CA TYR A 40 -27.64 -7.15 0.48
C TYR A 40 -28.28 -8.22 -0.43
N LYS A 41 -29.25 -7.85 -1.26
CA LYS A 41 -29.78 -8.75 -2.29
C LYS A 41 -28.80 -8.84 -3.44
N ALA A 42 -28.35 -10.04 -3.80
CA ALA A 42 -27.29 -10.26 -4.80
C ALA A 42 -27.57 -9.64 -6.17
N SER A 43 -28.85 -9.49 -6.54
CA SER A 43 -29.28 -8.86 -7.80
C SER A 43 -29.49 -7.34 -7.70
N CYS A 44 -29.20 -6.72 -6.54
CA CYS A 44 -29.41 -5.29 -6.31
C CYS A 44 -28.08 -4.64 -5.91
N PHE A 45 -27.58 -3.78 -6.76
CA PHE A 45 -26.29 -3.11 -6.57
C PHE A 45 -26.43 -1.74 -5.88
N VAL A 46 -27.59 -1.45 -5.28
CA VAL A 46 -27.84 -0.16 -4.65
C VAL A 46 -27.07 -0.05 -3.34
N ARG A 47 -26.12 0.85 -3.35
CA ARG A 47 -25.34 1.28 -2.19
C ARG A 47 -25.01 2.76 -2.34
N GLY A 48 -24.75 3.43 -1.24
CA GLY A 48 -24.38 4.84 -1.31
C GLY A 48 -23.98 5.43 0.03
N PHE A 49 -23.60 6.67 -0.04
CA PHE A 49 -23.12 7.45 1.07
C PHE A 49 -23.59 8.91 0.90
N LYS A 50 -24.03 9.54 1.98
CA LYS A 50 -24.33 10.96 2.04
C LYS A 50 -23.61 11.56 3.24
N LYS A 51 -22.76 12.54 2.99
CA LYS A 51 -22.08 13.28 4.05
C LYS A 51 -23.10 14.14 4.79
N GLY A 52 -23.18 13.95 6.09
CA GLY A 52 -24.07 14.74 6.96
C GLY A 52 -23.29 15.73 7.82
N MET A 53 -24.03 16.51 8.61
CA MET A 53 -23.42 17.34 9.65
C MET A 53 -23.24 16.52 10.93
N PRO A 54 -22.00 16.31 11.38
CA PRO A 54 -21.75 15.62 12.63
C PRO A 54 -22.25 16.49 13.81
N SER A 55 -22.79 15.84 14.85
CA SER A 55 -23.11 16.55 16.10
C SER A 55 -21.85 17.15 16.74
N THR A 56 -22.05 18.16 17.60
CA THR A 56 -20.94 18.80 18.35
C THR A 56 -20.12 17.77 19.15
N ASN A 57 -20.73 16.69 19.62
CA ASN A 57 -20.05 15.60 20.32
C ASN A 57 -19.19 14.76 19.38
N VAL A 58 -19.63 14.54 18.14
CA VAL A 58 -18.84 13.86 17.10
C VAL A 58 -17.72 14.77 16.62
N MET A 59 -17.98 16.05 16.42
CA MET A 59 -16.91 17.02 16.13
C MET A 59 -15.83 17.02 17.21
N LYS A 60 -16.21 17.04 18.49
CA LYS A 60 -15.26 16.89 19.60
C LYS A 60 -14.52 15.57 19.59
N ARG A 61 -15.19 14.46 19.25
CA ARG A 61 -14.55 13.13 19.09
C ARG A 61 -13.68 13.05 17.86
N ARG A 62 -14.04 13.67 16.73
CA ARG A 62 -13.20 13.76 15.53
C ARG A 62 -11.97 14.64 15.79
N ILE A 63 -12.11 15.77 16.48
CA ILE A 63 -11.00 16.62 16.93
C ILE A 63 -10.14 15.91 17.96
N ALA A 64 -10.73 15.12 18.86
CA ALA A 64 -9.98 14.31 19.83
C ALA A 64 -9.37 13.04 19.19
N LYS A 65 -9.90 12.60 18.03
CA LYS A 65 -9.36 11.52 17.18
C LYS A 65 -8.56 12.03 15.99
N GLU A 66 -8.53 13.35 15.72
CA GLU A 66 -7.38 13.83 14.98
C GLU A 66 -6.16 13.24 15.67
N PRO A 67 -5.35 12.44 14.96
CA PRO A 67 -4.20 11.89 15.60
C PRO A 67 -3.51 13.10 16.20
N LYS A 68 -3.53 13.26 17.53
CA LYS A 68 -2.36 13.81 18.17
C LYS A 68 -1.27 13.18 17.33
N ILE A 69 -0.38 13.99 16.76
CA ILE A 69 0.91 13.47 16.33
C ILE A 69 1.42 12.82 17.63
N VAL A 70 0.92 11.61 17.87
CA VAL A 70 1.57 10.69 18.76
C VAL A 70 2.89 10.61 18.02
N GLU A 71 3.92 11.23 18.59
CA GLU A 71 5.26 10.76 18.36
C GLU A 71 5.09 9.26 18.38
N GLN A 72 4.99 8.68 17.18
CA GLN A 72 4.95 7.25 17.05
C GLN A 72 6.31 6.89 17.60
N GLN A 73 6.34 6.49 18.86
CA GLN A 73 7.51 5.83 19.41
C GLN A 73 7.71 4.68 18.46
N PHE A 74 8.66 4.88 17.56
CA PHE A 74 9.00 3.87 16.56
C PHE A 74 9.28 2.62 17.35
N LYS A 75 8.39 1.66 17.28
CA LYS A 75 8.43 0.44 18.11
C LYS A 75 9.75 -0.30 17.97
N ASN A 76 10.50 0.00 16.91
CA ASN A 76 11.81 -0.57 16.66
C ASN A 76 12.75 0.52 16.15
N GLU A 77 13.83 0.75 16.84
CA GLU A 77 14.93 1.58 16.36
C GLU A 77 15.70 0.85 15.24
N ILE A 78 16.31 1.63 14.35
CA ILE A 78 17.21 1.06 13.34
C ILE A 78 18.37 0.40 14.12
N PRO A 79 18.74 -0.85 13.80
CA PRO A 79 19.84 -1.51 14.49
C PRO A 79 21.14 -0.69 14.40
N GLU A 80 21.80 -0.45 15.51
CA GLU A 80 23.07 0.30 15.57
C GLU A 80 24.19 -0.39 14.78
N ILE A 81 24.20 -1.73 14.82
CA ILE A 81 25.21 -2.53 14.12
C ILE A 81 24.60 -3.07 12.83
N VAL A 82 25.00 -2.48 11.73
CA VAL A 82 24.69 -2.96 10.37
C VAL A 82 25.98 -3.12 9.58
N SER A 83 25.98 -4.09 8.67
CA SER A 83 27.13 -4.38 7.80
C SER A 83 26.74 -4.28 6.34
N ASP A 84 27.75 -4.22 5.47
CA ASP A 84 27.54 -4.33 4.03
C ASP A 84 26.98 -5.74 3.74
N PRO A 85 25.84 -5.82 3.03
CA PRO A 85 25.22 -7.10 2.71
C PRO A 85 26.11 -7.99 1.84
N LEU A 86 27.04 -7.43 1.06
CA LEU A 86 27.93 -8.16 0.14
C LEU A 86 28.98 -9.00 0.88
N PHE A 87 29.21 -8.75 2.17
CA PHE A 87 30.13 -9.56 2.99
C PHE A 87 29.46 -10.82 3.59
N HIS A 88 28.18 -11.05 3.30
CA HIS A 88 27.41 -12.16 3.87
C HIS A 88 26.86 -13.05 2.75
N PRO A 89 27.44 -14.25 2.51
CA PRO A 89 27.03 -15.12 1.41
C PRO A 89 25.53 -15.42 1.39
N GLU A 90 24.93 -15.68 2.54
CA GLU A 90 23.49 -15.97 2.64
C GLU A 90 22.61 -14.76 2.26
N VAL A 91 23.13 -13.53 2.44
CA VAL A 91 22.46 -12.31 2.01
C VAL A 91 22.61 -12.13 0.51
N VAL A 92 23.80 -12.35 -0.02
CA VAL A 92 24.09 -12.31 -1.46
C VAL A 92 23.19 -13.27 -2.22
N ASP A 93 23.11 -14.53 -1.78
CA ASP A 93 22.24 -15.55 -2.35
C ASP A 93 20.76 -15.14 -2.33
N TRP A 94 20.34 -14.51 -1.24
CA TRP A 94 18.96 -14.04 -1.13
C TRP A 94 18.68 -12.85 -2.07
N LEU A 95 19.60 -11.89 -2.14
CA LEU A 95 19.49 -10.73 -3.03
C LEU A 95 19.48 -11.17 -4.50
N GLU A 96 20.32 -12.11 -4.88
CA GLU A 96 20.39 -12.67 -6.23
C GLU A 96 19.07 -13.36 -6.59
N LYS A 97 18.57 -14.24 -5.73
CA LYS A 97 17.29 -14.94 -5.91
C LYS A 97 16.09 -13.99 -6.03
N ASN A 98 16.19 -12.78 -5.53
CA ASN A 98 15.14 -11.76 -5.62
C ASN A 98 15.46 -10.63 -6.61
N ASN A 99 16.45 -10.83 -7.48
CA ASN A 99 16.84 -9.86 -8.51
C ASN A 99 17.19 -8.47 -7.95
N CYS A 100 17.76 -8.40 -6.75
CA CYS A 100 18.17 -7.16 -6.09
C CYS A 100 19.68 -6.94 -6.12
N LEU A 101 20.48 -7.99 -6.39
CA LEU A 101 21.93 -7.96 -6.18
C LEU A 101 22.65 -6.94 -7.06
N SER A 102 22.27 -6.80 -8.33
CA SER A 102 22.84 -5.79 -9.24
C SER A 102 22.64 -4.37 -8.73
N SER A 103 21.41 -4.04 -8.34
CA SER A 103 21.06 -2.72 -7.80
C SER A 103 21.82 -2.39 -6.51
N VAL A 104 22.10 -3.41 -5.67
CA VAL A 104 22.91 -3.24 -4.46
C VAL A 104 24.39 -3.00 -4.83
N ARG A 105 24.96 -3.80 -5.74
CA ARG A 105 26.35 -3.62 -6.20
C ARG A 105 26.59 -2.27 -6.87
N GLU A 106 25.60 -1.78 -7.59
CA GLU A 106 25.66 -0.47 -8.28
C GLU A 106 25.29 0.70 -7.36
N ASN A 107 25.07 0.45 -6.06
CA ASN A 107 24.64 1.45 -5.07
C ASN A 107 23.35 2.23 -5.45
N LYS A 108 22.51 1.64 -6.29
CA LYS A 108 21.19 2.20 -6.66
C LYS A 108 20.18 2.14 -5.54
N VAL A 109 20.38 1.24 -4.57
CA VAL A 109 19.53 1.05 -3.41
C VAL A 109 20.36 0.92 -2.14
N ASN A 110 19.95 1.60 -1.07
CA ASN A 110 20.60 1.43 0.23
C ASN A 110 20.05 0.20 0.94
N VAL A 111 20.84 -0.87 0.93
CA VAL A 111 20.55 -2.11 1.64
C VAL A 111 21.68 -2.37 2.63
N LYS A 112 21.35 -2.75 3.85
CA LYS A 112 22.29 -3.18 4.87
C LYS A 112 21.84 -4.52 5.46
N TYR A 113 22.73 -5.16 6.19
CA TYR A 113 22.42 -6.39 6.91
C TYR A 113 22.63 -6.18 8.42
N SER A 114 21.67 -6.60 9.22
CA SER A 114 21.84 -6.67 10.67
C SER A 114 22.18 -8.11 11.08
N PRO A 115 23.44 -8.41 11.44
CA PRO A 115 23.85 -9.75 11.87
C PRO A 115 23.13 -10.19 13.15
N LYS A 116 22.90 -9.26 14.08
CA LYS A 116 22.21 -9.52 15.34
C LYS A 116 20.77 -9.97 15.14
N GLU A 117 20.04 -9.31 14.26
CA GLU A 117 18.64 -9.64 13.98
C GLU A 117 18.47 -10.62 12.81
N ARG A 118 19.56 -10.90 12.10
CA ARG A 118 19.59 -11.71 10.86
C ARG A 118 18.56 -11.26 9.85
N ARG A 119 18.58 -9.92 9.56
CA ARG A 119 17.66 -9.26 8.66
C ARG A 119 18.38 -8.42 7.63
N ILE A 120 17.89 -8.50 6.40
CA ILE A 120 18.25 -7.59 5.31
C ILE A 120 17.37 -6.36 5.46
N LEU A 121 17.97 -5.18 5.55
CA LEU A 121 17.31 -3.90 5.78
C LEU A 121 17.29 -3.09 4.49
N PHE A 122 16.10 -2.79 3.97
CA PHE A 122 15.89 -1.88 2.84
C PHE A 122 15.55 -0.50 3.40
N PHE A 123 16.46 0.45 3.21
CA PHE A 123 16.30 1.80 3.74
C PHE A 123 15.43 2.66 2.83
N TYR A 124 14.53 3.40 3.45
CA TYR A 124 13.70 4.39 2.77
C TYR A 124 14.53 5.64 2.42
N PRO A 125 14.09 6.47 1.45
CA PRO A 125 14.77 7.71 1.10
C PRO A 125 15.07 8.56 2.35
N GLY A 126 16.28 9.11 2.42
CA GLY A 126 16.75 9.88 3.58
C GLY A 126 17.22 9.05 4.77
N ASN A 127 17.17 7.71 4.68
CA ASN A 127 17.64 6.78 5.73
C ASN A 127 16.93 6.92 7.09
N VAL A 128 15.72 7.49 7.08
CA VAL A 128 14.92 7.75 8.30
C VAL A 128 14.22 6.50 8.82
N GLY A 129 14.09 5.49 8.00
CA GLY A 129 13.50 4.20 8.34
C GLY A 129 13.92 3.09 7.39
N ALA A 130 13.63 1.86 7.77
CA ALA A 130 13.92 0.68 6.96
C ALA A 130 12.84 -0.42 7.16
N THR A 131 12.70 -1.26 6.15
CA THR A 131 11.95 -2.51 6.26
C THR A 131 12.92 -3.68 6.23
N GLY A 132 12.88 -4.52 7.26
CA GLY A 132 13.81 -5.62 7.46
C GLY A 132 13.20 -6.98 7.17
N ARG A 133 13.78 -7.71 6.22
CA ARG A 133 13.41 -9.09 5.88
C ARG A 133 14.25 -10.08 6.66
N THR A 134 13.63 -11.00 7.40
CA THR A 134 14.38 -12.09 8.05
C THR A 134 14.88 -13.11 7.06
N LEU A 135 16.10 -13.62 7.28
CA LEU A 135 16.67 -14.78 6.59
C LEU A 135 16.33 -16.09 7.31
N ILE A 136 15.88 -16.02 8.56
CA ILE A 136 15.52 -17.21 9.34
C ILE A 136 14.17 -17.72 8.84
N LYS A 137 14.15 -19.00 8.40
CA LYS A 137 12.89 -19.68 8.06
C LYS A 137 11.98 -19.70 9.30
N ASP A 138 10.70 -19.48 9.07
CA ASP A 138 9.64 -19.55 10.09
C ASP A 138 9.71 -18.48 11.20
N LEU A 139 10.72 -17.60 11.22
CA LEU A 139 10.75 -16.47 12.15
C LEU A 139 9.65 -15.44 11.80
N LYS A 140 8.83 -15.11 12.77
CA LYS A 140 7.81 -14.06 12.66
C LYS A 140 8.17 -12.84 13.52
N PRO A 141 7.86 -11.62 13.09
CA PRO A 141 7.28 -11.30 11.77
C PRO A 141 8.32 -11.49 10.67
N LYS A 142 7.86 -11.94 9.49
CA LYS A 142 8.68 -12.11 8.27
C LYS A 142 9.30 -10.77 7.84
N TRP A 143 8.53 -9.70 7.94
CA TRP A 143 8.93 -8.31 7.74
C TRP A 143 8.83 -7.54 9.04
N LYS A 144 9.79 -6.68 9.33
CA LYS A 144 9.84 -5.83 10.53
C LYS A 144 10.17 -4.40 10.10
N ILE A 145 9.44 -3.43 10.64
CA ILE A 145 9.59 -2.01 10.36
C ILE A 145 10.50 -1.39 11.41
N TYR A 146 11.42 -0.52 10.97
CA TYR A 146 12.35 0.22 11.80
C TYR A 146 12.29 1.71 11.44
N GLY A 147 12.32 2.58 12.43
CA GLY A 147 12.30 4.03 12.24
C GLY A 147 11.06 4.52 11.48
N ASP A 148 11.18 5.61 10.75
CA ASP A 148 10.08 6.25 10.02
C ASP A 148 9.95 5.68 8.60
N THR A 149 8.91 4.90 8.37
CA THR A 149 8.50 4.38 7.07
C THR A 149 7.18 4.98 6.59
N SER A 150 6.79 6.16 7.11
CA SER A 150 5.56 6.87 6.69
C SER A 150 5.60 7.37 5.24
N GLY A 151 6.80 7.46 4.66
CA GLY A 151 7.01 7.71 3.24
C GLY A 151 6.76 6.48 2.37
N LEU A 152 7.19 6.57 1.11
CA LEU A 152 7.22 5.45 0.17
C LEU A 152 8.67 4.97 0.03
N PHE A 153 8.86 3.66 -0.11
CA PHE A 153 10.12 3.14 -0.61
C PHE A 153 10.14 3.35 -2.13
N ILE A 154 11.04 4.16 -2.62
CA ILE A 154 11.13 4.57 -4.02
C ILE A 154 12.53 4.27 -4.53
N ILE A 155 12.62 3.68 -5.72
CA ILE A 155 13.88 3.38 -6.41
C ILE A 155 13.72 3.53 -7.91
N GLY A 156 14.77 3.99 -8.59
CA GLY A 156 14.78 4.25 -10.03
C GLY A 156 14.39 5.68 -10.36
N GLU A 157 14.47 6.02 -11.64
CA GLU A 157 14.17 7.34 -12.18
C GLU A 157 13.25 7.21 -13.40
N GLY A 158 12.28 8.10 -13.52
CA GLY A 158 11.31 8.10 -14.62
C GLY A 158 9.97 8.70 -14.25
N ASN A 159 9.07 8.71 -15.22
CA ASN A 159 7.71 9.26 -15.09
C ASN A 159 6.62 8.19 -14.89
N THR A 160 6.99 6.92 -15.01
CA THR A 160 6.11 5.77 -14.83
C THR A 160 6.46 5.04 -13.55
N ALA A 161 5.54 4.98 -12.61
CA ALA A 161 5.71 4.27 -11.34
C ALA A 161 5.05 2.89 -11.39
N VAL A 162 5.78 1.86 -11.00
CA VAL A 162 5.23 0.52 -10.75
C VAL A 162 5.08 0.34 -9.25
N VAL A 163 3.85 0.30 -8.79
CA VAL A 163 3.49 0.21 -7.37
C VAL A 163 3.32 -1.25 -6.97
N VAL A 164 4.08 -1.68 -5.99
CA VAL A 164 4.18 -3.07 -5.52
C VAL A 164 4.04 -3.16 -4.01
N GLU A 165 3.92 -4.37 -3.48
CA GLU A 165 3.75 -4.59 -2.05
C GLU A 165 5.07 -4.43 -1.28
N ASP A 166 6.17 -5.03 -1.77
CA ASP A 166 7.43 -5.16 -1.03
C ASP A 166 8.64 -4.50 -1.72
N CYS A 167 9.64 -4.12 -0.92
CA CYS A 167 10.85 -3.45 -1.41
C CYS A 167 11.62 -4.26 -2.46
N PRO A 168 11.83 -5.60 -2.34
CA PRO A 168 12.50 -6.38 -3.38
C PRO A 168 11.81 -6.35 -4.73
N SER A 169 10.48 -6.34 -4.76
CA SER A 169 9.72 -6.22 -6.01
C SER A 169 9.92 -4.83 -6.63
N ALA A 170 9.94 -3.76 -5.81
CA ALA A 170 10.26 -2.42 -6.28
C ALA A 170 11.68 -2.31 -6.85
N VAL A 171 12.67 -2.92 -6.18
CA VAL A 171 14.05 -2.98 -6.67
C VAL A 171 14.12 -3.75 -8.00
N SER A 172 13.40 -4.84 -8.11
CA SER A 172 13.40 -5.68 -9.31
C SER A 172 12.84 -4.94 -10.54
N VAL A 173 11.73 -4.22 -10.41
CA VAL A 173 11.13 -3.48 -11.55
C VAL A 173 11.96 -2.25 -11.95
N ALA A 174 12.62 -1.61 -11.00
CA ALA A 174 13.50 -0.47 -11.24
C ALA A 174 14.82 -0.83 -12.01
N ARG A 175 15.00 -2.09 -12.41
CA ARG A 175 16.04 -2.50 -13.37
C ARG A 175 15.70 -2.08 -14.80
N LEU A 176 14.44 -1.76 -15.06
CA LEU A 176 14.03 -1.19 -16.34
C LEU A 176 14.29 0.32 -16.34
N GLU A 177 14.88 0.80 -17.40
CA GLU A 177 15.09 2.23 -17.61
C GLU A 177 13.74 2.96 -17.74
N GLY A 178 13.62 4.15 -17.15
CA GLY A 178 12.38 4.94 -17.17
C GLY A 178 11.28 4.46 -16.19
N ILE A 179 11.50 3.36 -15.47
CA ILE A 179 10.58 2.83 -14.46
C ILE A 179 11.04 3.16 -13.05
N VAL A 180 10.11 3.67 -12.27
CA VAL A 180 10.27 3.87 -10.82
C VAL A 180 9.55 2.76 -10.07
N GLY A 181 10.29 1.97 -9.30
CA GLY A 181 9.72 0.98 -8.40
C GLY A 181 9.28 1.63 -7.09
N VAL A 182 8.03 1.43 -6.71
CA VAL A 182 7.45 1.99 -5.48
C VAL A 182 6.84 0.90 -4.62
N ALA A 183 7.39 0.69 -3.42
CA ALA A 183 6.77 -0.24 -2.47
C ALA A 183 5.92 0.50 -1.44
N LEU A 184 4.69 0.00 -1.23
CA LEU A 184 3.75 0.56 -0.27
C LEU A 184 4.13 0.24 1.19
N GLY A 185 4.78 -0.91 1.42
CA GLY A 185 5.20 -1.36 2.76
C GLY A 185 4.06 -1.63 3.74
N GLY A 186 2.82 -1.61 3.27
CA GLY A 186 1.62 -1.81 4.10
C GLY A 186 0.34 -1.82 3.29
N THR A 187 -0.78 -1.95 4.02
CA THR A 187 -2.11 -2.12 3.41
C THR A 187 -2.88 -0.82 3.22
N ASN A 188 -2.51 0.23 3.94
CA ASN A 188 -3.18 1.53 3.91
C ASN A 188 -2.25 2.60 3.37
N ILE A 189 -2.77 3.39 2.43
CA ILE A 189 -2.04 4.52 1.87
C ILE A 189 -2.38 5.81 2.63
N THR A 190 -1.36 6.55 3.05
CA THR A 190 -1.52 7.84 3.72
C THR A 190 -1.79 8.96 2.69
N SER A 191 -2.32 10.09 3.15
CA SER A 191 -2.50 11.28 2.27
C SER A 191 -1.18 11.75 1.66
N LYS A 192 -0.06 11.68 2.43
CA LYS A 192 1.29 12.00 1.95
C LYS A 192 1.74 11.07 0.83
N GLN A 193 1.56 9.75 1.01
CA GLN A 193 1.90 8.75 -0.01
C GLN A 193 1.07 8.92 -1.28
N LYS A 194 -0.24 9.22 -1.12
CA LYS A 194 -1.13 9.51 -2.25
C LYS A 194 -0.66 10.72 -3.06
N HIS A 195 -0.25 11.79 -2.38
CA HIS A 195 0.27 12.97 -3.05
C HIS A 195 1.58 12.69 -3.81
N LEU A 196 2.49 11.91 -3.22
CA LEU A 196 3.72 11.48 -3.87
C LEU A 196 3.44 10.61 -5.11
N LEU A 197 2.50 9.68 -5.04
CA LEU A 197 2.10 8.88 -6.19
C LEU A 197 1.47 9.73 -7.30
N GLY A 198 0.66 10.71 -6.94
CA GLY A 198 0.03 11.62 -7.92
C GLY A 198 1.01 12.51 -8.70
N SER A 199 2.30 12.52 -8.38
CA SER A 199 3.33 13.25 -9.14
C SER A 199 3.85 12.49 -10.36
N TYR A 200 3.56 11.20 -10.50
CA TYR A 200 3.93 10.41 -11.68
C TYR A 200 2.88 10.55 -12.78
N ASN A 201 3.31 10.53 -14.03
CA ASN A 201 2.42 10.62 -15.18
C ASN A 201 1.58 9.34 -15.36
N ASN A 202 2.22 8.21 -15.14
CA ASN A 202 1.59 6.89 -15.25
C ASN A 202 1.92 6.06 -14.01
N ILE A 203 0.91 5.33 -13.52
CA ILE A 203 1.07 4.37 -12.42
C ILE A 203 0.55 3.02 -12.86
N ASN A 204 1.36 1.98 -12.71
CA ASN A 204 0.93 0.61 -12.84
C ASN A 204 0.92 -0.06 -11.46
N ILE A 205 -0.26 -0.47 -11.00
CA ILE A 205 -0.43 -1.14 -9.71
C ILE A 205 -0.31 -2.65 -9.92
N CYS A 206 0.74 -3.23 -9.36
CA CYS A 206 1.08 -4.64 -9.48
C CYS A 206 1.05 -5.28 -8.08
N LEU A 207 -0.10 -5.81 -7.71
CA LEU A 207 -0.29 -6.51 -6.43
C LEU A 207 -0.63 -7.97 -6.68
N ASP A 208 -0.38 -8.80 -5.68
CA ASP A 208 -0.68 -10.23 -5.74
C ASP A 208 -2.19 -10.48 -5.94
N LYS A 209 -2.55 -11.57 -6.62
CA LYS A 209 -3.96 -11.88 -6.99
C LYS A 209 -4.92 -11.93 -5.81
N ASP A 210 -4.47 -12.34 -4.65
CA ASP A 210 -5.25 -12.40 -3.41
C ASP A 210 -5.60 -11.00 -2.84
N ILE A 211 -4.98 -9.94 -3.37
CA ILE A 211 -5.13 -8.56 -2.93
C ILE A 211 -5.84 -7.68 -3.99
N SER A 212 -6.53 -8.27 -4.95
CA SER A 212 -7.19 -7.57 -6.05
C SER A 212 -8.16 -6.47 -5.60
N SER A 213 -8.89 -6.69 -4.49
CA SER A 213 -9.78 -5.67 -3.91
C SER A 213 -9.04 -4.43 -3.42
N LYS A 214 -7.79 -4.57 -2.96
CA LYS A 214 -6.93 -3.43 -2.55
C LYS A 214 -6.40 -2.68 -3.77
N ALA A 215 -6.03 -3.39 -4.83
CA ALA A 215 -5.59 -2.77 -6.08
C ALA A 215 -6.68 -1.85 -6.62
N LEU A 216 -7.93 -2.31 -6.63
CA LEU A 216 -9.09 -1.50 -7.05
C LEU A 216 -9.30 -0.28 -6.14
N SER A 217 -9.27 -0.48 -4.82
CA SER A 217 -9.41 0.63 -3.86
C SER A 217 -8.29 1.66 -4.00
N LEU A 218 -7.07 1.22 -4.27
CA LEU A 218 -5.92 2.08 -4.51
C LEU A 218 -6.07 2.85 -5.83
N THR A 219 -6.55 2.17 -6.88
CA THR A 219 -6.86 2.79 -8.17
C THR A 219 -7.86 3.92 -8.01
N ASP A 220 -8.98 3.69 -7.31
CA ASP A 220 -10.02 4.70 -7.08
C ASP A 220 -9.47 5.93 -6.33
N LEU A 221 -8.48 5.71 -5.44
CA LEU A 221 -7.84 6.78 -4.68
C LEU A 221 -6.84 7.61 -5.49
N ILE A 222 -6.19 7.03 -6.50
CA ILE A 222 -5.09 7.67 -7.26
C ILE A 222 -5.53 8.16 -8.63
N LYS A 223 -6.44 7.45 -9.30
CA LYS A 223 -6.97 7.79 -10.64
C LYS A 223 -7.38 9.26 -10.85
N PRO A 224 -7.89 10.02 -9.85
CA PRO A 224 -8.18 11.44 -10.03
C PRO A 224 -6.94 12.31 -10.29
N PHE A 225 -5.74 11.81 -10.05
CA PHE A 225 -4.50 12.60 -10.12
C PHE A 225 -3.57 12.19 -11.26
N THR A 226 -3.69 10.96 -11.76
CA THR A 226 -2.80 10.41 -12.78
C THR A 226 -3.42 9.23 -13.51
N ASN A 227 -2.80 8.79 -14.62
CA ASN A 227 -3.21 7.57 -15.31
C ASN A 227 -2.85 6.35 -14.47
N VAL A 228 -3.83 5.49 -14.20
CA VAL A 228 -3.63 4.27 -13.39
C VAL A 228 -4.05 3.05 -14.16
N THR A 229 -3.16 2.09 -14.27
CA THR A 229 -3.41 0.74 -14.78
C THR A 229 -3.22 -0.28 -13.64
N VAL A 230 -3.80 -1.46 -13.79
CA VAL A 230 -3.64 -2.57 -12.82
C VAL A 230 -3.16 -3.78 -13.59
N THR A 231 -2.04 -4.34 -13.17
CA THR A 231 -1.51 -5.59 -13.71
C THR A 231 -1.65 -6.69 -12.66
N LEU A 232 -2.36 -7.74 -13.00
CA LEU A 232 -2.49 -8.93 -12.15
C LEU A 232 -1.31 -9.86 -12.42
N LEU A 233 -0.56 -10.16 -11.38
CA LEU A 233 0.66 -10.95 -11.49
C LEU A 233 0.35 -12.45 -11.37
N GLU A 234 0.96 -13.24 -12.26
CA GLU A 234 1.01 -14.70 -12.12
C GLU A 234 2.20 -15.18 -11.28
N LYS A 235 3.27 -14.40 -11.30
CA LYS A 235 4.51 -14.65 -10.55
C LYS A 235 4.94 -13.36 -9.84
N ASP A 236 5.60 -13.49 -8.71
CA ASP A 236 6.26 -12.39 -8.01
C ASP A 236 7.22 -11.62 -8.94
N LEU A 237 7.10 -10.30 -9.06
CA LEU A 237 7.94 -9.44 -9.90
C LEU A 237 9.44 -9.60 -9.60
N LYS A 238 9.80 -9.79 -8.34
CA LYS A 238 11.19 -10.07 -7.92
C LYS A 238 11.75 -11.39 -8.43
N ARG A 239 10.95 -12.22 -9.09
CA ARG A 239 11.36 -13.48 -9.73
C ARG A 239 11.48 -13.40 -11.24
N LEU A 240 11.04 -12.29 -11.83
CA LEU A 240 11.07 -12.08 -13.26
C LEU A 240 12.45 -11.58 -13.70
N ASN A 241 12.91 -12.08 -14.85
CA ASN A 241 14.08 -11.53 -15.51
C ASN A 241 13.75 -10.21 -16.23
N VAL A 242 14.76 -9.51 -16.74
CA VAL A 242 14.60 -8.20 -17.39
C VAL A 242 13.68 -8.30 -18.60
N LYS A 243 13.79 -9.37 -19.41
CA LYS A 243 12.94 -9.55 -20.59
C LYS A 243 11.47 -9.75 -20.21
N GLU A 244 11.18 -10.59 -19.21
CA GLU A 244 9.81 -10.79 -18.70
C GLU A 244 9.23 -9.47 -18.15
N LEU A 245 10.05 -8.62 -17.52
CA LEU A 245 9.62 -7.29 -17.07
C LEU A 245 9.38 -6.34 -18.24
N GLN A 246 10.22 -6.37 -19.28
CA GLN A 246 10.01 -5.58 -20.52
C GLN A 246 8.72 -6.00 -21.23
N ASP A 247 8.44 -7.29 -21.30
CA ASP A 247 7.19 -7.80 -21.89
C ASP A 247 5.94 -7.34 -21.11
N LEU A 248 6.07 -7.10 -19.79
CA LEU A 248 4.96 -6.63 -18.95
C LEU A 248 4.77 -5.11 -18.97
N PHE A 249 5.84 -4.34 -19.11
CA PHE A 249 5.83 -2.90 -18.90
C PHE A 249 6.32 -2.09 -20.10
N GLY A 250 6.82 -2.73 -21.16
CA GLY A 250 7.41 -2.07 -22.33
C GLY A 250 6.47 -1.06 -22.98
N ASP A 251 5.20 -1.42 -23.14
CA ASP A 251 4.17 -0.53 -23.70
C ASP A 251 3.83 0.69 -22.81
N SER A 252 4.26 0.66 -21.55
CA SER A 252 4.05 1.77 -20.59
C SER A 252 5.16 2.81 -20.63
N LEU A 253 6.18 2.61 -21.47
CA LEU A 253 7.37 3.47 -21.62
C LEU A 253 7.28 4.41 -22.83
N GLU A 254 6.30 4.21 -23.71
CA GLU A 254 5.97 5.12 -24.82
C GLU A 254 4.93 6.17 -24.40
#